data_8ea765f25ccd430138721a1abc983c05
#
_entry.id   8ea765f25ccd430138721a1abc983c05
#
_cell.length_a   1.000
_cell.length_b   1.000
_cell.length_c   1.000
_cell.angle_alpha   90.00
_cell.angle_beta   90.00
_cell.angle_gamma   90.00
#
_symmetry.space_group_name_H-M   'P 1'
#
loop_
_entity.id
_entity.type
_entity.pdbx_description
1 polymer ?
#
loop_
_entity_poly.entity_id
_entity_poly.type
_entity_poly.pdbx_seq_one_letter_code
_entity_poly.pdbx_strand_id
1 'polypeptide(L)'
;MSPLWRDEVAIYVAPRRIALARRARGLKPQVGSATEIAVAGHFGDFGPTLSRLADVLTEPTWQDAAVRVIVADPWARYGIVPWSNVRLDNDGRLSHARYVLAESYGDAVSDWSVSLADTPPGQAYVACAMPAPLKTGLEEALAGARLRLVSLQPQLIVAFNAWRHQLPPDDAWFVSLDEGSLAAVHLSQGAWDRVHMARLSQDWGIELERLRAFGRLSRSGGTSRMLVDAPLWMRSAQPARAASDDFEWLEAEGSDDEVRNQLALLQRVYA
;
A
#
# COMPACT_ATOMS: atom_id res chain seq x y z
N MET A 1 -0.38 19.65 -25.01
CA MET A 1 -1.10 20.22 -23.84
C MET A 1 -0.28 19.93 -22.60
N SER A 2 -0.07 20.93 -21.74
CA SER A 2 0.75 20.81 -20.53
C SER A 2 0.17 19.74 -19.59
N PRO A 3 1.01 18.92 -18.91
CA PRO A 3 0.57 17.94 -17.91
C PRO A 3 -0.27 18.53 -16.78
N LEU A 4 -0.20 19.84 -16.58
CA LEU A 4 -0.89 20.60 -15.52
C LEU A 4 -2.42 20.68 -15.70
N TRP A 5 -2.99 20.26 -16.83
CA TRP A 5 -4.39 20.51 -17.19
C TRP A 5 -5.22 19.22 -17.34
N ARG A 6 -4.75 18.08 -16.92
CA ARG A 6 -5.52 16.83 -16.96
C ARG A 6 -6.08 16.49 -15.59
N ASP A 7 -7.32 16.03 -15.54
CA ASP A 7 -7.90 15.45 -14.36
C ASP A 7 -7.10 14.23 -13.93
N GLU A 8 -7.15 13.94 -12.65
CA GLU A 8 -6.51 12.76 -12.08
C GLU A 8 -7.57 11.83 -11.48
N VAL A 9 -7.41 10.55 -11.71
CA VAL A 9 -8.19 9.50 -11.09
C VAL A 9 -7.28 8.71 -10.16
N ALA A 10 -7.68 8.55 -8.91
CA ALA A 10 -7.09 7.60 -8.01
C ALA A 10 -7.96 6.34 -7.99
N ILE A 11 -7.34 5.17 -8.08
CA ILE A 11 -8.01 3.87 -8.06
C ILE A 11 -7.35 3.02 -6.97
N TYR A 12 -8.15 2.48 -6.07
CA TYR A 12 -7.74 1.43 -5.16
C TYR A 12 -8.36 0.11 -5.59
N VAL A 13 -7.54 -0.93 -5.71
CA VAL A 13 -7.98 -2.29 -6.07
C VAL A 13 -7.63 -3.27 -4.97
N ALA A 14 -8.64 -3.98 -4.49
CA ALA A 14 -8.51 -4.98 -3.44
C ALA A 14 -9.36 -6.22 -3.77
N PRO A 15 -9.15 -7.36 -3.09
CA PRO A 15 -9.89 -8.59 -3.37
C PRO A 15 -11.41 -8.44 -3.30
N ARG A 16 -11.91 -7.60 -2.42
CA ARG A 16 -13.36 -7.46 -2.16
C ARG A 16 -13.94 -6.10 -2.47
N ARG A 17 -13.10 -5.14 -2.89
CA ARG A 17 -13.56 -3.79 -3.20
C ARG A 17 -12.68 -3.09 -4.22
N ILE A 18 -13.30 -2.16 -4.94
CA ILE A 18 -12.63 -1.18 -5.77
C ILE A 18 -13.12 0.17 -5.31
N ALA A 19 -12.21 1.13 -5.11
CA ALA A 19 -12.60 2.50 -4.85
C ALA A 19 -11.97 3.40 -5.92
N LEU A 20 -12.74 4.38 -6.39
CA LEU A 20 -12.30 5.35 -7.38
C LEU A 20 -12.63 6.76 -6.89
N ALA A 21 -11.71 7.68 -7.13
CA ALA A 21 -11.96 9.11 -6.91
C ALA A 21 -11.40 9.91 -8.08
N ARG A 22 -12.21 10.81 -8.65
CA ARG A 22 -11.78 11.78 -9.65
C ARG A 22 -11.54 13.12 -9.01
N ARG A 23 -10.39 13.67 -9.25
CA ARG A 23 -9.98 14.99 -8.82
C ARG A 23 -9.84 15.89 -10.04
N ALA A 24 -10.69 16.89 -10.13
CA ALA A 24 -10.57 17.93 -11.15
C ALA A 24 -9.31 18.77 -10.88
N ARG A 25 -8.57 19.09 -11.92
CA ARG A 25 -7.44 20.00 -11.81
C ARG A 25 -7.89 21.46 -11.81
N GLY A 26 -7.18 22.27 -11.04
CA GLY A 26 -7.41 23.70 -10.91
C GLY A 26 -6.53 24.25 -9.79
N LEU A 27 -6.63 25.56 -9.55
CA LEU A 27 -5.91 26.24 -8.45
C LEU A 27 -6.30 25.71 -7.05
N LYS A 28 -7.47 25.09 -6.92
CA LYS A 28 -7.94 24.37 -5.72
C LYS A 28 -8.52 23.04 -6.17
N PRO A 29 -7.69 21.96 -6.23
CA PRO A 29 -8.16 20.66 -6.65
C PRO A 29 -9.22 20.15 -5.65
N GLN A 30 -10.38 19.76 -6.17
CA GLN A 30 -11.46 19.17 -5.37
C GLN A 30 -11.77 17.77 -5.89
N VAL A 31 -12.11 16.88 -4.99
CA VAL A 31 -12.67 15.57 -5.36
C VAL A 31 -14.09 15.82 -5.87
N GLY A 32 -14.29 15.58 -7.16
CA GLY A 32 -15.59 15.81 -7.81
C GLY A 32 -16.49 14.58 -7.78
N SER A 33 -15.92 13.39 -8.00
CA SER A 33 -16.66 12.11 -8.01
C SER A 33 -15.88 11.08 -7.25
N ALA A 34 -16.59 10.29 -6.45
CA ALA A 34 -16.01 9.18 -5.72
C ALA A 34 -17.01 8.02 -5.64
N THR A 35 -16.54 6.81 -5.71
CA THR A 35 -17.35 5.60 -5.58
C THR A 35 -16.56 4.46 -4.98
N GLU A 36 -17.26 3.61 -4.24
CA GLU A 36 -16.73 2.34 -3.75
C GLU A 36 -17.66 1.21 -4.23
N ILE A 37 -17.08 0.13 -4.69
CA ILE A 37 -17.77 -0.98 -5.34
C ILE A 37 -17.31 -2.27 -4.69
N ALA A 38 -18.25 -3.03 -4.16
CA ALA A 38 -17.97 -4.37 -3.66
C ALA A 38 -17.66 -5.35 -4.81
N VAL A 39 -16.71 -6.23 -4.57
CA VAL A 39 -16.29 -7.30 -5.49
C VAL A 39 -16.44 -8.64 -4.79
N ALA A 40 -16.98 -9.64 -5.48
CA ALA A 40 -17.06 -11.01 -4.98
C ALA A 40 -15.74 -11.75 -5.21
N GLY A 41 -14.64 -11.24 -4.65
CA GLY A 41 -13.31 -11.79 -4.83
C GLY A 41 -12.70 -12.36 -3.54
N HIS A 42 -11.53 -13.00 -3.67
CA HIS A 42 -10.75 -13.55 -2.55
C HIS A 42 -9.26 -13.28 -2.75
N PHE A 43 -8.49 -13.42 -1.67
CA PHE A 43 -7.09 -12.99 -1.62
C PHE A 43 -6.16 -13.63 -2.66
N GLY A 44 -6.50 -14.84 -3.16
CA GLY A 44 -5.70 -15.55 -4.15
C GLY A 44 -6.08 -15.26 -5.61
N ASP A 45 -7.17 -14.53 -5.86
CA ASP A 45 -7.70 -14.32 -7.21
C ASP A 45 -8.02 -12.83 -7.44
N PHE A 46 -7.37 -12.25 -8.42
CA PHE A 46 -7.60 -10.87 -8.85
C PHE A 46 -8.48 -10.76 -10.11
N GLY A 47 -8.84 -11.86 -10.73
CA GLY A 47 -9.67 -11.88 -11.95
C GLY A 47 -11.00 -11.17 -11.79
N PRO A 48 -11.82 -11.47 -10.75
CA PRO A 48 -13.09 -10.78 -10.51
C PRO A 48 -12.93 -9.26 -10.32
N THR A 49 -11.84 -8.84 -9.66
CA THR A 49 -11.57 -7.41 -9.45
C THR A 49 -11.18 -6.73 -10.76
N LEU A 50 -10.32 -7.33 -11.58
CA LEU A 50 -9.95 -6.79 -12.89
C LEU A 50 -11.16 -6.69 -13.83
N SER A 51 -11.99 -7.72 -13.89
CA SER A 51 -13.22 -7.72 -14.69
C SER A 51 -14.16 -6.59 -14.25
N ARG A 52 -14.38 -6.47 -12.93
CA ARG A 52 -15.25 -5.43 -12.39
C ARG A 52 -14.68 -4.03 -12.60
N LEU A 53 -13.36 -3.86 -12.49
CA LEU A 53 -12.69 -2.59 -12.79
C LEU A 53 -12.90 -2.19 -14.25
N ALA A 54 -12.70 -3.12 -15.18
CA ALA A 54 -12.92 -2.87 -16.61
C ALA A 54 -14.36 -2.40 -16.89
N ASP A 55 -15.38 -3.05 -16.28
CA ASP A 55 -16.78 -2.66 -16.41
C ASP A 55 -17.01 -1.22 -15.93
N VAL A 56 -16.51 -0.87 -14.74
CA VAL A 56 -16.68 0.45 -14.14
C VAL A 56 -16.01 1.54 -14.97
N LEU A 57 -14.85 1.26 -15.51
CA LEU A 57 -14.10 2.20 -16.34
C LEU A 57 -14.75 2.46 -17.71
N THR A 58 -15.82 1.76 -18.09
CA THR A 58 -16.63 2.11 -19.26
C THR A 58 -17.42 3.42 -19.06
N GLU A 59 -17.66 3.81 -17.80
CA GLU A 59 -18.38 5.03 -17.50
C GLU A 59 -17.54 6.28 -17.89
N PRO A 60 -18.13 7.24 -18.63
CA PRO A 60 -17.40 8.45 -19.07
C PRO A 60 -16.76 9.24 -17.94
N THR A 61 -17.33 9.16 -16.73
CA THR A 61 -16.82 9.83 -15.52
C THR A 61 -15.38 9.44 -15.22
N TRP A 62 -14.94 8.22 -15.57
CA TRP A 62 -13.62 7.71 -15.23
C TRP A 62 -12.62 7.74 -16.38
N GLN A 63 -12.99 8.24 -17.56
CA GLN A 63 -12.15 8.19 -18.76
C GLN A 63 -11.29 9.45 -18.95
N ASP A 64 -10.29 9.33 -19.86
CA ASP A 64 -9.47 10.43 -20.38
C ASP A 64 -8.70 11.22 -19.31
N ALA A 65 -8.19 10.58 -18.29
CA ALA A 65 -7.47 11.19 -17.18
C ALA A 65 -6.06 10.60 -16.97
N ALA A 66 -5.26 11.26 -16.15
CA ALA A 66 -4.10 10.63 -15.53
C ALA A 66 -4.55 9.76 -14.35
N VAL A 67 -3.96 8.58 -14.18
CA VAL A 67 -4.40 7.65 -13.13
C VAL A 67 -3.25 7.22 -12.22
N ARG A 68 -3.55 7.16 -10.93
CA ARG A 68 -2.70 6.55 -9.90
C ARG A 68 -3.44 5.35 -9.34
N VAL A 69 -2.80 4.21 -9.34
CA VAL A 69 -3.38 2.96 -8.85
C VAL A 69 -2.69 2.52 -7.56
N ILE A 70 -3.50 2.19 -6.56
CA ILE A 70 -3.09 1.55 -5.33
C ILE A 70 -3.55 0.10 -5.38
N VAL A 71 -2.63 -0.81 -5.16
CA VAL A 71 -2.91 -2.25 -5.06
C VAL A 71 -2.88 -2.66 -3.60
N ALA A 72 -3.93 -3.33 -3.15
CA ALA A 72 -4.00 -3.85 -1.78
C ALA A 72 -2.85 -4.82 -1.47
N ASP A 73 -2.38 -4.78 -0.23
CA ASP A 73 -1.23 -5.55 0.24
C ASP A 73 -1.35 -7.08 0.11
N PRO A 74 -2.55 -7.71 0.13
CA PRO A 74 -2.67 -9.13 -0.16
C PRO A 74 -2.04 -9.58 -1.50
N TRP A 75 -1.97 -8.69 -2.48
CA TRP A 75 -1.38 -8.95 -3.80
C TRP A 75 0.04 -8.40 -3.94
N ALA A 76 0.55 -7.72 -2.93
CA ALA A 76 1.91 -7.24 -2.89
C ALA A 76 2.83 -8.13 -2.05
N ARG A 77 4.12 -8.08 -2.34
CA ARG A 77 5.19 -8.68 -1.55
C ARG A 77 6.30 -7.68 -1.40
N TYR A 78 7.00 -7.76 -0.29
CA TYR A 78 8.06 -6.82 0.07
C TYR A 78 9.32 -7.56 0.46
N GLY A 79 10.46 -6.94 0.18
CA GLY A 79 11.76 -7.40 0.62
C GLY A 79 12.67 -6.22 0.95
N ILE A 80 13.46 -6.36 1.99
CA ILE A 80 14.54 -5.42 2.29
C ILE A 80 15.81 -5.95 1.64
N VAL A 81 16.29 -5.24 0.64
CA VAL A 81 17.48 -5.63 -0.12
C VAL A 81 18.68 -4.92 0.49
N PRO A 82 19.66 -5.66 1.04
CA PRO A 82 20.83 -5.06 1.64
C PRO A 82 21.64 -4.27 0.60
N TRP A 83 22.33 -3.24 1.07
CA TRP A 83 23.27 -2.51 0.20
C TRP A 83 24.38 -3.42 -0.29
N SER A 84 24.67 -3.34 -1.57
CA SER A 84 25.83 -4.03 -2.18
C SER A 84 26.99 -3.05 -2.37
N ASN A 85 28.18 -3.43 -1.91
CA ASN A 85 29.40 -2.67 -2.18
C ASN A 85 29.87 -2.81 -3.64
N VAL A 86 29.29 -3.76 -4.39
CA VAL A 86 29.49 -3.87 -5.83
C VAL A 86 28.61 -2.86 -6.55
N ARG A 87 29.17 -2.08 -7.45
CA ARG A 87 28.41 -1.13 -8.26
C ARG A 87 27.51 -1.92 -9.23
N LEU A 88 26.22 -1.88 -8.95
CA LEU A 88 25.18 -2.49 -9.78
C LEU A 88 24.48 -1.41 -10.61
N ASP A 89 24.23 -1.70 -11.86
CA ASP A 89 23.28 -0.95 -12.70
C ASP A 89 21.83 -1.31 -12.31
N ASN A 90 20.85 -0.75 -13.01
CA ASN A 90 19.44 -1.02 -12.70
C ASN A 90 19.08 -2.50 -12.84
N ASP A 91 19.57 -3.18 -13.85
CA ASP A 91 19.27 -4.59 -14.09
C ASP A 91 19.94 -5.49 -13.03
N GLY A 92 21.16 -5.15 -12.64
CA GLY A 92 21.87 -5.82 -11.54
C GLY A 92 21.15 -5.61 -10.20
N ARG A 93 20.62 -4.41 -9.92
CA ARG A 93 19.82 -4.14 -8.72
C ARG A 93 18.51 -4.94 -8.72
N LEU A 94 17.81 -5.00 -9.85
CA LEU A 94 16.59 -5.80 -10.01
C LEU A 94 16.86 -7.29 -9.84
N SER A 95 17.96 -7.79 -10.40
CA SER A 95 18.38 -9.18 -10.25
C SER A 95 18.70 -9.52 -8.79
N HIS A 96 19.42 -8.64 -8.08
CA HIS A 96 19.70 -8.78 -6.66
C HIS A 96 18.40 -8.77 -5.82
N ALA A 97 17.47 -7.88 -6.12
CA ALA A 97 16.18 -7.84 -5.44
C ALA A 97 15.35 -9.13 -5.68
N ARG A 98 15.35 -9.65 -6.91
CA ARG A 98 14.70 -10.94 -7.21
C ARG A 98 15.31 -12.09 -6.42
N TYR A 99 16.64 -12.11 -6.28
CA TYR A 99 17.33 -13.10 -5.47
C TYR A 99 16.88 -13.01 -4.00
N VAL A 100 16.89 -11.82 -3.39
CA VAL A 100 16.46 -11.62 -1.99
C VAL A 100 14.99 -11.99 -1.79
N LEU A 101 14.12 -11.64 -2.74
CA LEU A 101 12.70 -12.04 -2.69
C LEU A 101 12.55 -13.56 -2.81
N ALA A 102 13.36 -14.23 -3.65
CA ALA A 102 13.30 -15.66 -3.83
C ALA A 102 13.73 -16.44 -2.57
N GLU A 103 14.62 -15.90 -1.74
CA GLU A 103 14.93 -16.49 -0.43
C GLU A 103 13.71 -16.60 0.49
N SER A 104 12.75 -15.67 0.36
CA SER A 104 11.54 -15.63 1.21
C SER A 104 10.33 -16.27 0.54
N TYR A 105 10.20 -16.19 -0.79
CA TYR A 105 9.00 -16.56 -1.54
C TYR A 105 9.20 -17.68 -2.57
N GLY A 106 10.44 -18.17 -2.71
CA GLY A 106 10.77 -19.26 -3.62
C GLY A 106 10.60 -18.91 -5.10
N ASP A 107 10.32 -19.91 -5.92
CA ASP A 107 10.25 -19.80 -7.38
C ASP A 107 9.11 -18.91 -7.90
N ALA A 108 8.09 -18.62 -7.07
CA ALA A 108 6.98 -17.75 -7.44
C ALA A 108 7.44 -16.35 -7.88
N VAL A 109 8.62 -15.91 -7.44
CA VAL A 109 9.20 -14.60 -7.81
C VAL A 109 9.47 -14.47 -9.31
N SER A 110 9.66 -15.57 -10.03
CA SER A 110 9.88 -15.58 -11.49
C SER A 110 8.70 -14.92 -12.24
N ASP A 111 7.48 -15.10 -11.73
CA ASP A 111 6.24 -14.63 -12.35
C ASP A 111 5.80 -13.25 -11.84
N TRP A 112 6.67 -12.56 -11.08
CA TRP A 112 6.34 -11.28 -10.48
C TRP A 112 6.98 -10.09 -11.20
N SER A 113 6.23 -9.01 -11.28
CA SER A 113 6.76 -7.69 -11.59
C SER A 113 7.39 -7.10 -10.33
N VAL A 114 8.70 -6.86 -10.38
CA VAL A 114 9.47 -6.30 -9.26
C VAL A 114 9.82 -4.86 -9.53
N SER A 115 9.68 -4.01 -8.53
CA SER A 115 10.08 -2.61 -8.52
C SER A 115 10.90 -2.28 -7.27
N LEU A 116 11.74 -1.26 -7.37
CA LEU A 116 12.65 -0.83 -6.30
C LEU A 116 12.31 0.59 -5.87
N ALA A 117 12.37 0.84 -4.57
CA ALA A 117 12.34 2.19 -4.06
C ALA A 117 13.68 2.89 -4.35
N ASP A 118 13.60 4.20 -4.68
CA ASP A 118 14.80 5.03 -4.72
C ASP A 118 15.32 5.25 -3.31
N THR A 119 16.59 4.87 -3.10
CA THR A 119 17.25 4.97 -1.81
C THR A 119 18.64 5.54 -2.00
N PRO A 120 19.13 6.41 -1.08
CA PRO A 120 20.48 6.92 -1.12
C PRO A 120 21.52 5.78 -1.13
N PRO A 121 22.68 5.98 -1.76
CA PRO A 121 23.78 5.03 -1.70
C PRO A 121 24.19 4.69 -0.26
N GLY A 122 24.54 3.44 -0.03
CA GLY A 122 24.95 2.95 1.30
C GLY A 122 23.80 2.46 2.19
N GLN A 123 22.55 2.58 1.75
CA GLN A 123 21.38 2.13 2.52
C GLN A 123 20.71 0.94 1.86
N ALA A 124 20.12 0.06 2.67
CA ALA A 124 19.22 -0.98 2.18
C ALA A 124 18.02 -0.34 1.47
N TYR A 125 17.52 -0.98 0.44
CA TYR A 125 16.37 -0.49 -0.31
C TYR A 125 15.20 -1.48 -0.29
N VAL A 126 13.99 -0.94 -0.44
CA VAL A 126 12.77 -1.74 -0.45
C VAL A 126 12.49 -2.23 -1.86
N ALA A 127 12.33 -3.54 -2.01
CA ALA A 127 11.78 -4.15 -3.20
C ALA A 127 10.30 -4.43 -2.99
N CYS A 128 9.48 -4.06 -3.97
CA CYS A 128 8.07 -4.40 -4.03
C CYS A 128 7.84 -5.32 -5.23
N ALA A 129 7.02 -6.33 -5.04
CA ALA A 129 6.66 -7.26 -6.10
C ALA A 129 5.16 -7.54 -6.10
N MET A 130 4.60 -7.78 -7.28
CA MET A 130 3.21 -8.21 -7.49
C MET A 130 3.14 -9.19 -8.66
N PRO A 131 2.11 -10.04 -8.74
CA PRO A 131 1.93 -10.93 -9.88
C PRO A 131 1.95 -10.16 -11.21
N ALA A 132 2.79 -10.58 -12.16
CA ALA A 132 2.87 -9.92 -13.46
C ALA A 132 1.51 -9.92 -14.20
N PRO A 133 0.68 -10.98 -14.16
CA PRO A 133 -0.65 -10.95 -14.77
C PRO A 133 -1.59 -9.91 -14.15
N LEU A 134 -1.49 -9.63 -12.84
CA LEU A 134 -2.27 -8.55 -12.21
C LEU A 134 -1.89 -7.19 -12.80
N LYS A 135 -0.58 -6.92 -12.89
CA LYS A 135 -0.09 -5.66 -13.47
C LYS A 135 -0.55 -5.51 -14.93
N THR A 136 -0.39 -6.54 -15.74
CA THR A 136 -0.81 -6.54 -17.15
C THR A 136 -2.32 -6.30 -17.28
N GLY A 137 -3.15 -7.00 -16.50
CA GLY A 137 -4.60 -6.81 -16.53
C GLY A 137 -5.06 -5.42 -16.08
N LEU A 138 -4.34 -4.81 -15.11
CA LEU A 138 -4.57 -3.41 -14.74
C LEU A 138 -4.23 -2.47 -15.90
N GLU A 139 -3.07 -2.64 -16.54
CA GLU A 139 -2.63 -1.82 -17.67
C GLU A 139 -3.61 -1.91 -18.85
N GLU A 140 -4.13 -3.10 -19.15
CA GLU A 140 -5.14 -3.34 -20.19
C GLU A 140 -6.48 -2.64 -19.86
N ALA A 141 -6.99 -2.79 -18.63
CA ALA A 141 -8.22 -2.14 -18.22
C ALA A 141 -8.11 -0.60 -18.28
N LEU A 142 -6.97 -0.05 -17.86
CA LEU A 142 -6.71 1.39 -17.92
C LEU A 142 -6.59 1.90 -19.36
N ALA A 143 -5.93 1.14 -20.24
CA ALA A 143 -5.79 1.49 -21.65
C ALA A 143 -7.16 1.53 -22.35
N GLY A 144 -8.05 0.57 -22.05
CA GLY A 144 -9.42 0.56 -22.54
C GLY A 144 -10.22 1.82 -22.22
N ALA A 145 -9.96 2.41 -21.08
CA ALA A 145 -10.59 3.67 -20.63
C ALA A 145 -9.79 4.94 -21.03
N ARG A 146 -8.74 4.81 -21.82
CA ARG A 146 -7.83 5.92 -22.19
C ARG A 146 -7.20 6.63 -20.98
N LEU A 147 -7.02 5.90 -19.88
CA LEU A 147 -6.35 6.37 -18.69
C LEU A 147 -4.83 6.23 -18.85
N ARG A 148 -4.10 7.30 -18.53
CA ARG A 148 -2.63 7.28 -18.53
C ARG A 148 -2.09 6.93 -17.16
N LEU A 149 -1.57 5.73 -16.98
CA LEU A 149 -0.95 5.32 -15.73
C LEU A 149 0.25 6.22 -15.38
N VAL A 150 0.18 6.85 -14.22
CA VAL A 150 1.25 7.71 -13.65
C VAL A 150 1.99 6.97 -12.56
N SER A 151 1.25 6.22 -11.75
CA SER A 151 1.82 5.51 -10.59
C SER A 151 1.00 4.25 -10.32
N LEU A 152 1.72 3.18 -10.01
CA LEU A 152 1.17 1.91 -9.53
C LEU A 152 1.96 1.53 -8.27
N GLN A 153 1.31 1.59 -7.12
CA GLN A 153 1.98 1.40 -5.83
C GLN A 153 1.17 0.46 -4.92
N PRO A 154 1.82 -0.38 -4.13
CA PRO A 154 1.17 -1.12 -3.06
C PRO A 154 0.68 -0.19 -1.94
N GLN A 155 -0.36 -0.62 -1.25
CA GLN A 155 -1.01 0.15 -0.18
C GLN A 155 -0.04 0.54 0.94
N LEU A 156 0.78 -0.38 1.44
CA LEU A 156 1.76 -0.09 2.49
C LEU A 156 2.70 1.06 2.12
N ILE A 157 3.16 1.11 0.86
CA ILE A 157 4.04 2.19 0.38
C ILE A 157 3.32 3.53 0.39
N VAL A 158 2.07 3.58 -0.09
CA VAL A 158 1.27 4.80 -0.11
C VAL A 158 0.98 5.27 1.32
N ALA A 159 0.55 4.37 2.20
CA ALA A 159 0.28 4.68 3.59
C ALA A 159 1.55 5.16 4.32
N PHE A 160 2.67 4.46 4.17
CA PHE A 160 3.94 4.85 4.75
C PHE A 160 4.39 6.25 4.30
N ASN A 161 4.34 6.53 3.00
CA ASN A 161 4.73 7.83 2.45
C ASN A 161 3.87 8.97 2.99
N ALA A 162 2.58 8.76 3.19
CA ALA A 162 1.68 9.75 3.75
C ALA A 162 2.01 10.09 5.22
N TRP A 163 2.44 9.09 5.99
CA TRP A 163 2.69 9.22 7.41
C TRP A 163 4.16 9.44 7.79
N ARG A 164 5.10 9.28 6.85
CA ARG A 164 6.55 9.29 7.12
C ARG A 164 7.05 10.48 7.94
N HIS A 165 6.41 11.64 7.85
CA HIS A 165 6.80 12.84 8.56
C HIS A 165 6.35 12.85 10.04
N GLN A 166 5.42 11.96 10.40
CA GLN A 166 4.92 11.77 11.76
C GLN A 166 5.53 10.54 12.44
N LEU A 167 6.25 9.71 11.67
CA LEU A 167 6.88 8.53 12.20
C LEU A 167 8.18 8.93 12.95
N PRO A 168 8.44 8.34 14.13
CA PRO A 168 9.68 8.59 14.84
C PRO A 168 10.87 8.02 14.05
N PRO A 169 12.05 8.66 14.15
CA PRO A 169 13.25 8.19 13.46
C PRO A 169 13.81 6.89 14.05
N ASP A 170 13.42 6.57 15.28
CA ASP A 170 13.94 5.43 16.01
C ASP A 170 12.89 4.35 16.17
N ASP A 171 13.35 3.16 16.48
CA ASP A 171 12.67 1.92 16.85
C ASP A 171 11.13 1.97 16.95
N ALA A 172 10.46 1.82 15.84
CA ALA A 172 9.01 1.87 15.77
C ALA A 172 8.45 0.89 14.74
N TRP A 173 7.23 0.43 14.98
CA TRP A 173 6.43 -0.27 14.00
C TRP A 173 5.41 0.70 13.38
N PHE A 174 5.43 0.80 12.06
CA PHE A 174 4.33 1.34 11.28
C PHE A 174 3.47 0.19 10.79
N VAL A 175 2.19 0.21 11.10
CA VAL A 175 1.24 -0.85 10.77
C VAL A 175 0.13 -0.28 9.90
N SER A 176 -0.08 -0.86 8.74
CA SER A 176 -1.21 -0.59 7.85
C SER A 176 -2.19 -1.75 7.93
N LEU A 177 -3.40 -1.46 8.39
CA LEU A 177 -4.50 -2.43 8.44
C LEU A 177 -5.48 -2.15 7.30
N ASP A 178 -6.00 -3.21 6.71
CA ASP A 178 -7.13 -3.15 5.80
C ASP A 178 -7.94 -4.45 5.91
N GLU A 179 -9.05 -4.54 5.18
CA GLU A 179 -9.92 -5.70 5.19
C GLU A 179 -9.13 -7.00 4.96
N GLY A 180 -9.05 -7.82 6.01
CA GLY A 180 -8.41 -9.13 5.98
C GLY A 180 -6.89 -9.14 5.86
N SER A 181 -6.20 -8.00 5.97
CA SER A 181 -4.74 -7.92 5.86
C SER A 181 -4.10 -6.92 6.82
N LEU A 182 -2.91 -7.28 7.29
CA LEU A 182 -1.99 -6.45 8.03
C LEU A 182 -0.66 -6.42 7.26
N ALA A 183 -0.15 -5.23 7.02
CA ALA A 183 1.22 -5.03 6.57
C ALA A 183 1.93 -4.11 7.56
N ALA A 184 3.08 -4.51 8.06
CA ALA A 184 3.82 -3.75 9.05
C ALA A 184 5.29 -3.61 8.67
N VAL A 185 5.83 -2.45 8.99
CA VAL A 185 7.24 -2.10 8.80
C VAL A 185 7.86 -1.77 10.13
N HIS A 186 8.96 -2.42 10.43
CA HIS A 186 9.85 -2.01 11.51
C HIS A 186 10.84 -0.97 11.02
N LEU A 187 10.89 0.15 11.71
CA LEU A 187 11.83 1.23 11.45
C LEU A 187 13.00 1.13 12.41
N SER A 188 14.20 1.24 11.91
CA SER A 188 15.43 1.36 12.68
C SER A 188 16.27 2.46 12.09
N GLN A 189 16.60 3.48 12.89
CA GLN A 189 17.37 4.64 12.43
C GLN A 189 16.77 5.34 11.20
N GLY A 190 15.44 5.42 11.15
CA GLY A 190 14.69 6.03 10.05
C GLY A 190 14.61 5.21 8.76
N ALA A 191 15.20 4.01 8.72
CA ALA A 191 15.17 3.11 7.58
C ALA A 191 14.28 1.88 7.85
N TRP A 192 13.78 1.27 6.80
CA TRP A 192 13.08 -0.01 6.89
C TRP A 192 14.08 -1.12 7.23
N ASP A 193 13.86 -1.77 8.36
CA ASP A 193 14.67 -2.90 8.84
C ASP A 193 14.00 -4.23 8.54
N ARG A 194 12.66 -4.25 8.60
CA ARG A 194 11.88 -5.48 8.50
C ARG A 194 10.47 -5.21 8.02
N VAL A 195 9.92 -6.13 7.23
CA VAL A 195 8.51 -6.10 6.83
C VAL A 195 7.83 -7.36 7.34
N HIS A 196 6.64 -7.21 7.90
CA HIS A 196 5.78 -8.31 8.32
C HIS A 196 4.42 -8.19 7.65
N MET A 197 3.94 -9.32 7.14
CA MET A 197 2.61 -9.38 6.51
C MET A 197 1.82 -10.53 7.11
N ALA A 198 0.57 -10.27 7.45
CA ALA A 198 -0.33 -11.27 8.00
C ALA A 198 -1.73 -11.15 7.39
N ARG A 199 -2.43 -12.28 7.33
CA ARG A 199 -3.87 -12.27 7.09
C ARG A 199 -4.56 -11.99 8.41
N LEU A 200 -5.50 -11.06 8.38
CA LEU A 200 -6.31 -10.76 9.55
C LEU A 200 -7.48 -11.76 9.67
N SER A 201 -7.66 -12.27 10.86
CA SER A 201 -8.92 -12.85 11.33
C SER A 201 -9.88 -11.72 11.73
N GLN A 202 -11.05 -12.06 12.25
CA GLN A 202 -12.00 -11.07 12.80
C GLN A 202 -11.40 -10.26 13.96
N ASP A 203 -10.47 -10.84 14.72
CA ASP A 203 -9.77 -10.17 15.81
C ASP A 203 -8.36 -9.77 15.37
N TRP A 204 -8.24 -8.57 14.81
CA TRP A 204 -6.95 -8.01 14.38
C TRP A 204 -6.02 -7.67 15.56
N GLY A 205 -6.54 -7.53 16.77
CA GLY A 205 -5.75 -7.28 17.98
C GLY A 205 -4.77 -8.42 18.28
N ILE A 206 -5.13 -9.66 17.96
CA ILE A 206 -4.24 -10.82 18.11
C ILE A 206 -2.98 -10.67 17.26
N GLU A 207 -3.11 -10.16 16.03
CA GLU A 207 -1.95 -9.98 15.16
C GLU A 207 -1.07 -8.81 15.61
N LEU A 208 -1.63 -7.75 16.18
CA LEU A 208 -0.85 -6.68 16.81
C LEU A 208 -0.07 -7.19 18.03
N GLU A 209 -0.69 -8.01 18.88
CA GLU A 209 -0.01 -8.65 20.01
C GLU A 209 1.14 -9.56 19.56
N ARG A 210 0.94 -10.34 18.49
CA ARG A 210 1.99 -11.18 17.89
C ARG A 210 3.15 -10.34 17.36
N LEU A 211 2.85 -9.27 16.65
CA LEU A 211 3.84 -8.36 16.12
C LEU A 211 4.67 -7.73 17.26
N ARG A 212 4.01 -7.38 18.34
CA ARG A 212 4.64 -6.83 19.55
C ARG A 212 5.53 -7.83 20.26
N ALA A 213 5.06 -9.07 20.40
CA ALA A 213 5.86 -10.15 20.97
C ALA A 213 7.12 -10.42 20.13
N PHE A 214 6.98 -10.38 18.80
CA PHE A 214 8.09 -10.52 17.88
C PHE A 214 9.11 -9.38 18.01
N GLY A 215 8.64 -8.14 18.17
CA GLY A 215 9.51 -6.98 18.41
C GLY A 215 10.32 -7.10 19.71
N ARG A 216 9.70 -7.61 20.78
CA ARG A 216 10.37 -7.84 22.07
C ARG A 216 11.46 -8.90 22.02
N LEU A 217 11.26 -9.96 21.22
CA LEU A 217 12.24 -11.04 21.06
C LEU A 217 13.45 -10.62 20.22
N SER A 218 13.30 -9.62 19.39
CA SER A 218 14.33 -9.20 18.44
C SER A 218 15.33 -8.19 18.99
N ARG A 219 15.11 -7.64 20.19
CA ARG A 219 15.99 -6.63 20.83
C ARG A 219 16.08 -6.78 22.34
N SER A 220 17.26 -6.42 22.85
CA SER A 220 17.56 -6.31 24.28
C SER A 220 16.83 -5.08 24.87
N GLY A 221 15.59 -5.22 25.31
CA GLY A 221 15.06 -4.42 26.40
C GLY A 221 14.24 -3.16 26.10
N GLY A 222 13.76 -2.90 24.88
CA GLY A 222 12.88 -1.76 24.60
C GLY A 222 11.50 -2.16 24.07
N THR A 223 10.44 -1.45 24.45
CA THR A 223 9.13 -1.53 23.77
C THR A 223 9.16 -0.58 22.59
N SER A 224 9.18 -1.12 21.35
CA SER A 224 9.03 -0.30 20.15
C SER A 224 7.63 0.33 20.12
N ARG A 225 7.54 1.62 19.81
CA ARG A 225 6.26 2.28 19.57
C ARG A 225 5.57 1.61 18.37
N MET A 226 4.25 1.48 18.45
CA MET A 226 3.46 0.94 17.35
C MET A 226 2.46 1.99 16.88
N LEU A 227 2.63 2.45 15.65
CA LEU A 227 1.79 3.45 15.01
C LEU A 227 0.92 2.77 13.96
N VAL A 228 -0.40 2.87 14.11
CA VAL A 228 -1.36 2.10 13.33
C VAL A 228 -2.19 3.00 12.44
N ASP A 229 -2.14 2.74 11.17
CA ASP A 229 -3.02 3.29 10.14
C ASP A 229 -4.09 2.26 9.77
N ALA A 230 -5.36 2.64 9.89
CA ALA A 230 -6.48 1.78 9.59
C ALA A 230 -7.69 2.58 9.09
N PRO A 231 -8.58 1.97 8.28
CA PRO A 231 -9.85 2.55 7.94
C PRO A 231 -10.70 2.81 9.19
N LEU A 232 -11.53 3.86 9.17
CA LEU A 232 -12.33 4.29 10.32
C LEU A 232 -13.24 3.16 10.85
N TRP A 233 -13.84 2.38 9.96
CA TRP A 233 -14.71 1.27 10.35
C TRP A 233 -13.98 0.19 11.16
N MET A 234 -12.68 -0.03 10.91
CA MET A 234 -11.87 -0.94 11.72
C MET A 234 -11.56 -0.36 13.09
N ARG A 235 -11.31 0.95 13.17
CA ARG A 235 -11.05 1.64 14.45
C ARG A 235 -12.29 1.59 15.35
N SER A 236 -13.47 1.80 14.77
CA SER A 236 -14.75 1.74 15.51
C SER A 236 -15.10 0.32 15.99
N ALA A 237 -14.59 -0.70 15.31
CA ALA A 237 -14.76 -2.12 15.67
C ALA A 237 -13.59 -2.65 16.51
N GLN A 238 -12.95 -1.81 17.32
CA GLN A 238 -11.79 -2.18 18.14
C GLN A 238 -12.07 -3.44 18.97
N PRO A 239 -11.28 -4.51 18.83
CA PRO A 239 -11.48 -5.71 19.60
C PRO A 239 -11.17 -5.47 21.08
N ALA A 240 -11.93 -6.11 21.96
CA ALA A 240 -11.82 -5.94 23.41
C ALA A 240 -10.42 -6.27 23.99
N ARG A 241 -9.58 -6.97 23.23
CA ARG A 241 -8.22 -7.35 23.64
C ARG A 241 -7.13 -6.37 23.23
N ALA A 242 -7.38 -5.46 22.31
CA ALA A 242 -6.42 -4.41 22.01
C ALA A 242 -6.56 -3.31 23.06
N ALA A 243 -5.80 -3.41 24.15
CA ALA A 243 -5.71 -2.33 25.11
C ALA A 243 -5.20 -1.05 24.40
N SER A 244 -5.90 0.06 24.62
CA SER A 244 -5.59 1.36 23.95
C SER A 244 -4.17 1.88 24.21
N ASP A 245 -3.49 1.36 25.24
CA ASP A 245 -2.17 1.79 25.66
C ASP A 245 -1.02 1.12 24.89
N ASP A 246 -1.34 0.20 24.00
CA ASP A 246 -0.37 -0.66 23.33
C ASP A 246 0.04 -0.16 21.95
N PHE A 247 -0.72 0.76 21.37
CA PHE A 247 -0.45 1.33 20.05
C PHE A 247 -1.11 2.72 19.91
N GLU A 248 -0.64 3.48 18.96
CA GLU A 248 -1.08 4.84 18.67
C GLU A 248 -1.74 4.87 17.29
N TRP A 249 -2.98 5.37 17.22
CA TRP A 249 -3.65 5.60 15.95
C TRP A 249 -3.04 6.81 15.23
N LEU A 250 -2.74 6.62 13.95
CA LEU A 250 -2.39 7.72 13.07
C LEU A 250 -3.67 8.37 12.54
N GLU A 251 -3.91 9.60 12.91
CA GLU A 251 -5.11 10.36 12.53
C GLU A 251 -4.75 11.49 11.59
N ALA A 252 -5.45 11.57 10.45
CA ALA A 252 -5.30 12.70 9.55
C ALA A 252 -6.02 13.92 10.16
N GLU A 253 -5.34 15.04 10.25
CA GLU A 253 -5.92 16.28 10.73
C GLU A 253 -7.18 16.67 9.91
N GLY A 254 -8.31 16.89 10.59
CA GLY A 254 -9.56 17.40 9.97
C GLY A 254 -10.46 16.34 9.32
N SER A 255 -10.41 15.08 9.73
CA SER A 255 -11.17 13.98 9.12
C SER A 255 -12.52 13.68 9.78
N ASP A 256 -13.34 14.68 10.07
CA ASP A 256 -14.70 14.49 10.66
C ASP A 256 -15.76 13.99 9.65
N ASP A 257 -15.41 13.77 8.39
CA ASP A 257 -16.36 13.43 7.34
C ASP A 257 -16.18 11.96 6.90
N GLU A 258 -17.21 11.13 7.08
CA GLU A 258 -17.23 9.70 6.78
C GLU A 258 -16.86 9.40 5.30
N VAL A 259 -17.28 10.27 4.39
CA VAL A 259 -16.93 10.19 2.96
C VAL A 259 -15.45 10.47 2.73
N ARG A 260 -14.86 11.40 3.49
CA ARG A 260 -13.42 11.69 3.44
C ARG A 260 -12.60 10.51 3.96
N ASN A 261 -13.09 9.80 4.96
CA ASN A 261 -12.38 8.65 5.53
C ASN A 261 -12.37 7.43 4.62
N GLN A 262 -13.47 7.17 3.89
CA GLN A 262 -13.50 6.10 2.86
C GLN A 262 -12.53 6.40 1.71
N LEU A 263 -12.33 7.68 1.41
CA LEU A 263 -11.42 8.16 0.37
C LEU A 263 -10.02 8.54 0.89
N ALA A 264 -9.77 8.46 2.20
CA ALA A 264 -8.52 8.90 2.79
C ALA A 264 -7.30 8.21 2.15
N LEU A 265 -7.38 6.91 1.87
CA LEU A 265 -6.34 6.19 1.18
C LEU A 265 -6.11 6.75 -0.24
N LEU A 266 -7.19 7.03 -0.99
CA LEU A 266 -7.10 7.60 -2.34
C LEU A 266 -6.54 9.03 -2.31
N GLN A 267 -6.85 9.81 -1.28
CA GLN A 267 -6.30 11.16 -1.14
C GLN A 267 -4.80 11.15 -0.83
N ARG A 268 -4.30 10.15 -0.12
CA ARG A 268 -2.88 9.98 0.22
C ARG A 268 -1.98 9.79 -1.01
N VAL A 269 -2.51 9.27 -2.10
CA VAL A 269 -1.77 9.15 -3.37
C VAL A 269 -1.34 10.52 -3.93
N TYR A 270 -1.99 11.57 -3.47
CA TYR A 270 -1.71 12.94 -3.92
C TYR A 270 -0.81 13.73 -2.93
N ALA A 271 -0.50 13.18 -1.77
CA ALA A 271 0.46 13.73 -0.81
C ALA A 271 1.89 13.38 -1.23
#